data_dfb2d9ab187502f5654d2b7513495967
#
_entry.id   dfb2d9ab187502f5654d2b7513495967
#
_cell.length_a   1.000
_cell.length_b   1.000
_cell.length_c   1.000
_cell.angle_alpha   90.00
_cell.angle_beta   90.00
_cell.angle_gamma   90.00
#
_symmetry.space_group_name_H-M   'P 1'
#
loop_
_entity.id
_entity.type
_entity.pdbx_description
1 polymer ?
#
loop_
_entity_poly.entity_id
_entity_poly.type
_entity_poly.pdbx_seq_one_letter_code
_entity_poly.pdbx_strand_id
1 'polypeptide(L)'
;MEMVPLEKLVPYVNNARTHSPEQVNKLRASLREFGFVNPVIIDKDYGIIAGHGRVMAAREAHMDEVPCVLVDYLTEAQKKAYILADNRFALDAGWDEEMLRVEIEALQGEDFDVSLTGFDEKELSDLFGADAGDGQEDGFDVDDELQKPCLSQAGDLWHLGRHAVICGDSTLPETYQRLL
;
A
#
# COMPACT_ATOMS: atom_id res chain seq x y z
N MET A 1 13.79 23.67 12.85
CA MET A 1 13.01 23.60 11.59
C MET A 1 12.69 25.03 11.20
N GLU A 2 12.96 25.40 9.99
CA GLU A 2 12.74 26.76 9.45
C GLU A 2 12.06 26.67 8.08
N MET A 3 11.30 27.69 7.72
CA MET A 3 10.74 27.82 6.37
C MET A 3 11.77 28.45 5.46
N VAL A 4 12.07 27.78 4.35
CA VAL A 4 13.09 28.23 3.38
C VAL A 4 12.44 28.40 2.01
N PRO A 5 12.64 29.58 1.37
CA PRO A 5 12.18 29.79 0.00
C PRO A 5 12.74 28.74 -0.96
N LEU A 6 11.88 28.17 -1.80
CA LEU A 6 12.26 27.12 -2.77
C LEU A 6 13.36 27.57 -3.74
N GLU A 7 13.41 28.87 -4.05
CA GLU A 7 14.45 29.46 -4.90
C GLU A 7 15.86 29.40 -4.32
N LYS A 8 15.98 29.34 -2.97
CA LYS A 8 17.28 29.25 -2.28
C LYS A 8 17.82 27.83 -2.24
N LEU A 9 16.95 26.82 -2.43
CA LEU A 9 17.35 25.43 -2.30
C LEU A 9 18.17 24.96 -3.50
N VAL A 10 19.38 24.48 -3.22
CA VAL A 10 20.35 24.02 -4.21
C VAL A 10 20.31 22.49 -4.29
N PRO A 11 19.83 21.91 -5.40
CA PRO A 11 19.87 20.46 -5.58
C PRO A 11 21.30 19.93 -5.63
N TYR A 12 21.52 18.76 -5.02
CA TYR A 12 22.82 18.09 -5.11
C TYR A 12 23.06 17.61 -6.55
N VAL A 13 24.10 18.13 -7.21
CA VAL A 13 24.37 17.89 -8.64
C VAL A 13 24.58 16.39 -8.96
N ASN A 14 25.24 15.66 -8.04
CA ASN A 14 25.53 14.24 -8.20
C ASN A 14 24.46 13.34 -7.52
N ASN A 15 23.22 13.79 -7.42
CA ASN A 15 22.16 12.95 -6.88
C ASN A 15 21.92 11.76 -7.80
N ALA A 16 22.29 10.57 -7.33
CA ALA A 16 22.13 9.34 -8.10
C ALA A 16 20.66 8.83 -8.15
N ARG A 17 19.77 9.38 -7.28
CA ARG A 17 18.36 9.00 -7.28
C ARG A 17 17.60 9.79 -8.31
N THR A 18 16.92 9.06 -9.21
CA THR A 18 16.00 9.63 -10.20
C THR A 18 14.57 9.62 -9.65
N HIS A 19 13.77 10.58 -10.10
CA HIS A 19 12.35 10.68 -9.76
C HIS A 19 11.54 10.70 -11.06
N SER A 20 10.64 9.74 -11.22
CA SER A 20 9.73 9.76 -12.37
C SER A 20 8.64 10.83 -12.20
N PRO A 21 8.03 11.31 -13.31
CA PRO A 21 6.91 12.23 -13.23
C PRO A 21 5.75 11.68 -12.40
N GLU A 22 5.48 10.37 -12.48
CA GLU A 22 4.44 9.68 -11.71
C GLU A 22 4.74 9.77 -10.22
N GLN A 23 5.98 9.50 -9.81
CA GLN A 23 6.39 9.62 -8.40
C GLN A 23 6.26 11.05 -7.90
N VAL A 24 6.66 12.04 -8.70
CA VAL A 24 6.51 13.46 -8.33
C VAL A 24 5.04 13.84 -8.19
N ASN A 25 4.16 13.32 -9.06
CA ASN A 25 2.71 13.52 -8.95
C ASN A 25 2.13 12.89 -7.67
N LYS A 26 2.52 11.67 -7.32
CA LYS A 26 2.13 11.03 -6.04
C LYS A 26 2.57 11.88 -4.84
N LEU A 27 3.82 12.34 -4.83
CA LEU A 27 4.33 13.24 -3.78
C LEU A 27 3.56 14.57 -3.73
N ARG A 28 3.20 15.14 -4.88
CA ARG A 28 2.41 16.38 -4.94
C ARG A 28 1.01 16.19 -4.37
N ALA A 29 0.34 15.07 -4.67
CA ALA A 29 -0.95 14.72 -4.10
C ALA A 29 -0.86 14.60 -2.57
N SER A 30 0.14 13.87 -2.09
CA SER A 30 0.45 13.72 -0.66
C SER A 30 0.70 15.07 0.04
N LEU A 31 1.47 15.97 -0.59
CA LEU A 31 1.71 17.32 -0.05
C LEU A 31 0.43 18.17 0.05
N ARG A 32 -0.52 17.98 -0.85
CA ARG A 32 -1.81 18.70 -0.82
C ARG A 32 -2.72 18.19 0.29
N GLU A 33 -2.73 16.89 0.53
CA GLU A 33 -3.59 16.26 1.51
C GLU A 33 -3.03 16.39 2.93
N PHE A 34 -1.78 15.98 3.13
CA PHE A 34 -1.17 15.91 4.47
C PHE A 34 -0.36 17.15 4.83
N GLY A 35 -0.11 18.04 3.88
CA GLY A 35 0.87 19.10 4.04
C GLY A 35 2.31 18.59 3.97
N PHE A 36 3.26 19.47 4.32
CA PHE A 36 4.69 19.14 4.30
C PHE A 36 5.13 18.52 5.65
N VAL A 37 4.73 17.28 5.92
CA VAL A 37 4.94 16.61 7.21
C VAL A 37 6.40 16.23 7.43
N ASN A 38 7.11 15.78 6.37
CA ASN A 38 8.50 15.34 6.46
C ASN A 38 9.43 16.41 5.86
N PRO A 39 10.19 17.18 6.67
CA PRO A 39 10.97 18.31 6.19
C PRO A 39 12.10 17.93 5.25
N VAL A 40 12.62 18.92 4.50
CA VAL A 40 13.84 18.79 3.69
C VAL A 40 15.07 18.96 4.59
N ILE A 41 16.07 18.11 4.41
CA ILE A 41 17.34 18.25 5.12
C ILE A 41 18.30 19.03 4.23
N ILE A 42 18.86 20.11 4.77
CA ILE A 42 19.76 21.01 4.04
C ILE A 42 21.07 21.26 4.82
N ASP A 43 22.10 21.66 4.11
CA ASP A 43 23.31 22.18 4.73
C ASP A 43 23.24 23.70 4.88
N LYS A 44 24.33 24.30 5.46
CA LYS A 44 24.46 25.74 5.70
C LYS A 44 24.41 26.61 4.42
N ASP A 45 24.69 26.01 3.26
CA ASP A 45 24.70 26.69 1.97
C ASP A 45 23.41 26.41 1.18
N TYR A 46 22.35 25.94 1.87
CA TYR A 46 21.06 25.51 1.33
C TYR A 46 21.14 24.30 0.37
N GLY A 47 22.25 23.58 0.37
CA GLY A 47 22.40 22.34 -0.39
C GLY A 47 21.46 21.26 0.14
N ILE A 48 20.66 20.65 -0.72
CA ILE A 48 19.74 19.60 -0.35
C ILE A 48 20.52 18.31 -0.06
N ILE A 49 20.40 17.80 1.17
CA ILE A 49 20.96 16.54 1.61
C ILE A 49 19.92 15.42 1.44
N ALA A 50 18.66 15.64 1.86
CA ALA A 50 17.56 14.70 1.69
C ALA A 50 16.25 15.41 1.37
N GLY A 51 15.38 14.78 0.56
CA GLY A 51 14.06 15.31 0.20
C GLY A 51 13.99 15.94 -1.20
N HIS A 52 14.90 15.61 -2.12
CA HIS A 52 14.89 16.11 -3.50
C HIS A 52 13.54 15.92 -4.20
N GLY A 53 12.92 14.75 -4.09
CA GLY A 53 11.60 14.47 -4.68
C GLY A 53 10.49 15.37 -4.11
N ARG A 54 10.52 15.63 -2.79
CA ARG A 54 9.57 16.56 -2.14
C ARG A 54 9.76 18.01 -2.61
N VAL A 55 11.00 18.43 -2.82
CA VAL A 55 11.28 19.76 -3.39
C VAL A 55 10.77 19.87 -4.83
N MET A 56 10.92 18.83 -5.65
CA MET A 56 10.36 18.80 -7.00
C MET A 56 8.84 18.89 -6.95
N ALA A 57 8.18 18.09 -6.13
CA ALA A 57 6.74 18.12 -5.94
C ALA A 57 6.22 19.47 -5.43
N ALA A 58 6.94 20.11 -4.49
CA ALA A 58 6.61 21.43 -3.97
C ALA A 58 6.70 22.51 -5.07
N ARG A 59 7.72 22.45 -5.94
CA ARG A 59 7.82 23.35 -7.10
C ARG A 59 6.66 23.20 -8.06
N GLU A 60 6.24 21.96 -8.37
CA GLU A 60 5.07 21.70 -9.22
C GLU A 60 3.75 22.07 -8.54
N ALA A 61 3.72 22.06 -7.20
CA ALA A 61 2.57 22.53 -6.42
C ALA A 61 2.55 24.07 -6.27
N HIS A 62 3.54 24.78 -6.84
CA HIS A 62 3.68 26.23 -6.76
C HIS A 62 3.77 26.75 -5.31
N MET A 63 4.45 26.01 -4.44
CA MET A 63 4.72 26.46 -3.08
C MET A 63 5.87 27.50 -3.12
N ASP A 64 5.80 28.51 -2.27
CA ASP A 64 6.84 29.55 -2.19
C ASP A 64 8.01 29.10 -1.31
N GLU A 65 7.70 28.38 -0.22
CA GLU A 65 8.66 27.95 0.78
C GLU A 65 8.32 26.55 1.31
N VAL A 66 9.31 25.88 1.88
CA VAL A 66 9.15 24.54 2.46
C VAL A 66 9.88 24.44 3.81
N PRO A 67 9.40 23.57 4.72
CA PRO A 67 10.07 23.35 5.99
C PRO A 67 11.39 22.60 5.79
N CYS A 68 12.45 23.15 6.38
CA CYS A 68 13.79 22.60 6.30
C CYS A 68 14.39 22.36 7.68
N VAL A 69 15.27 21.38 7.77
CA VAL A 69 16.13 21.10 8.91
C VAL A 69 17.58 21.33 8.48
N LEU A 70 18.27 22.25 9.16
CA LEU A 70 19.69 22.52 8.95
C LEU A 70 20.54 21.45 9.61
N VAL A 71 21.46 20.86 8.83
CA VAL A 71 22.50 19.93 9.29
C VAL A 71 23.85 20.46 8.87
N ASP A 72 24.54 21.10 9.79
CA ASP A 72 25.81 21.82 9.54
C ASP A 72 27.05 21.13 10.15
N TYR A 73 26.86 20.01 10.83
CA TYR A 73 27.92 19.27 11.52
C TYR A 73 28.55 18.14 10.70
N LEU A 74 28.01 17.83 9.51
CA LEU A 74 28.57 16.81 8.65
C LEU A 74 29.70 17.33 7.78
N THR A 75 30.77 16.55 7.67
CA THR A 75 31.83 16.80 6.67
C THR A 75 31.29 16.55 5.27
N GLU A 76 31.95 17.03 4.22
CA GLU A 76 31.54 16.78 2.81
C GLU A 76 31.51 15.30 2.46
N ALA A 77 32.42 14.48 3.00
CA ALA A 77 32.42 13.04 2.81
C ALA A 77 31.19 12.39 3.49
N GLN A 78 30.85 12.82 4.70
CA GLN A 78 29.68 12.33 5.43
C GLN A 78 28.38 12.74 4.75
N LYS A 79 28.27 13.98 4.22
CA LYS A 79 27.08 14.40 3.43
C LYS A 79 26.86 13.49 2.23
N LYS A 80 27.91 13.23 1.43
CA LYS A 80 27.84 12.34 0.28
C LYS A 80 27.43 10.93 0.67
N ALA A 81 28.02 10.38 1.70
CA ALA A 81 27.69 9.05 2.21
C ALA A 81 26.25 8.98 2.71
N TYR A 82 25.79 10.00 3.43
CA TYR A 82 24.42 10.07 3.95
C TYR A 82 23.38 10.16 2.83
N ILE A 83 23.61 10.98 1.80
CA ILE A 83 22.72 11.06 0.62
C ILE A 83 22.51 9.68 -0.01
N LEU A 84 23.58 8.89 -0.15
CA LEU A 84 23.49 7.53 -0.68
C LEU A 84 22.78 6.57 0.28
N ALA A 85 23.12 6.64 1.57
CA ALA A 85 22.57 5.78 2.61
C ALA A 85 21.05 6.00 2.79
N ASP A 86 20.59 7.25 2.89
CA ASP A 86 19.18 7.62 3.01
C ASP A 86 18.34 7.04 1.85
N ASN A 87 18.85 7.17 0.64
CA ASN A 87 18.21 6.61 -0.54
C ASN A 87 18.22 5.06 -0.55
N ARG A 88 19.30 4.44 -0.07
CA ARG A 88 19.44 2.99 -0.09
C ARG A 88 18.58 2.32 0.97
N PHE A 89 18.55 2.84 2.19
CA PHE A 89 17.76 2.28 3.28
C PHE A 89 16.27 2.23 2.96
N ALA A 90 15.76 3.24 2.23
CA ALA A 90 14.36 3.23 1.79
C ALA A 90 14.04 2.09 0.82
N LEU A 91 15.03 1.55 0.10
CA LEU A 91 14.86 0.43 -0.81
C LEU A 91 15.02 -0.94 -0.14
N ASP A 92 15.72 -0.99 1.00
CA ASP A 92 15.96 -2.24 1.73
C ASP A 92 14.81 -2.61 2.68
N ALA A 93 13.90 -1.66 2.96
CA ALA A 93 12.69 -1.92 3.73
C ALA A 93 11.65 -2.68 2.88
N GLY A 94 11.00 -3.65 3.50
CA GLY A 94 9.85 -4.36 2.94
C GLY A 94 8.56 -4.02 3.69
N TRP A 95 7.48 -4.66 3.31
CA TRP A 95 6.18 -4.59 3.96
C TRP A 95 5.83 -5.91 4.62
N ASP A 96 5.19 -5.85 5.77
CA ASP A 96 4.41 -6.95 6.29
C ASP A 96 3.06 -6.90 5.57
N GLU A 97 2.86 -7.81 4.62
CA GLU A 97 1.71 -7.78 3.73
C GLU A 97 0.37 -8.00 4.45
N GLU A 98 0.38 -8.80 5.53
CA GLU A 98 -0.82 -9.03 6.34
C GLU A 98 -1.24 -7.75 7.07
N MET A 99 -0.28 -7.09 7.73
CA MET A 99 -0.54 -5.83 8.42
C MET A 99 -0.89 -4.71 7.43
N LEU A 100 -0.21 -4.64 6.29
CA LEU A 100 -0.50 -3.66 5.25
C LEU A 100 -1.92 -3.79 4.72
N ARG A 101 -2.40 -5.02 4.52
CA ARG A 101 -3.77 -5.29 4.09
C ARG A 101 -4.79 -4.76 5.09
N VAL A 102 -4.59 -5.04 6.38
CA VAL A 102 -5.47 -4.55 7.46
C VAL A 102 -5.56 -3.03 7.47
N GLU A 103 -4.42 -2.34 7.31
CA GLU A 103 -4.41 -0.86 7.29
C GLU A 103 -5.09 -0.28 6.04
N ILE A 104 -4.87 -0.88 4.86
CA ILE A 104 -5.55 -0.44 3.63
C ILE A 104 -7.07 -0.67 3.72
N GLU A 105 -7.52 -1.82 4.24
CA GLU A 105 -8.95 -2.09 4.45
C GLU A 105 -9.59 -1.09 5.44
N ALA A 106 -8.88 -0.75 6.51
CA ALA A 106 -9.36 0.24 7.46
C ALA A 106 -9.55 1.61 6.81
N LEU A 107 -8.59 2.06 5.99
CA LEU A 107 -8.69 3.31 5.24
C LEU A 107 -9.87 3.31 4.25
N GLN A 108 -10.08 2.18 3.55
CA GLN A 108 -11.23 2.02 2.66
C GLN A 108 -12.56 2.06 3.42
N GLY A 109 -12.59 1.49 4.63
CA GLY A 109 -13.77 1.54 5.51
C GLY A 109 -14.10 2.95 6.01
N GLU A 110 -13.13 3.86 6.00
CA GLU A 110 -13.29 5.27 6.36
C GLU A 110 -13.54 6.19 5.14
N ASP A 111 -13.80 5.62 3.96
CA ASP A 111 -13.95 6.34 2.67
C ASP A 111 -12.71 7.19 2.30
N PHE A 112 -11.52 6.82 2.80
CA PHE A 112 -10.29 7.51 2.51
C PHE A 112 -9.74 7.10 1.13
N ASP A 113 -9.21 8.09 0.38
CA ASP A 113 -8.57 7.82 -0.92
C ASP A 113 -7.21 7.10 -0.74
N VAL A 114 -7.22 5.77 -0.86
CA VAL A 114 -6.03 4.94 -0.68
C VAL A 114 -4.94 5.19 -1.73
N SER A 115 -5.24 5.86 -2.86
CA SER A 115 -4.22 6.23 -3.83
C SER A 115 -3.19 7.23 -3.25
N LEU A 116 -3.57 7.96 -2.20
CA LEU A 116 -2.71 8.90 -1.46
C LEU A 116 -1.65 8.20 -0.60
N THR A 117 -1.79 6.89 -0.35
CA THR A 117 -0.77 6.08 0.34
C THR A 117 0.47 5.85 -0.53
N GLY A 118 0.34 6.05 -1.85
CA GLY A 118 1.41 5.88 -2.82
C GLY A 118 1.41 4.52 -3.53
N PHE A 119 0.64 3.54 -3.06
CA PHE A 119 0.43 2.28 -3.77
C PHE A 119 -0.35 2.51 -5.06
N ASP A 120 0.01 1.80 -6.13
CA ASP A 120 -0.75 1.82 -7.37
C ASP A 120 -1.84 0.73 -7.38
N GLU A 121 -2.75 0.80 -8.37
CA GLU A 121 -3.88 -0.15 -8.48
C GLU A 121 -3.40 -1.60 -8.62
N LYS A 122 -2.25 -1.81 -9.26
CA LYS A 122 -1.68 -3.14 -9.44
C LYS A 122 -1.12 -3.67 -8.11
N GLU A 123 -0.35 -2.84 -7.38
CA GLU A 123 0.18 -3.19 -6.06
C GLU A 123 -0.96 -3.54 -5.08
N LEU A 124 -2.04 -2.76 -5.10
CA LEU A 124 -3.23 -3.05 -4.28
C LEU A 124 -3.94 -4.33 -4.74
N SER A 125 -4.09 -4.54 -6.05
CA SER A 125 -4.69 -5.76 -6.59
C SER A 125 -3.85 -6.99 -6.24
N ASP A 126 -2.53 -6.91 -6.33
CA ASP A 126 -1.63 -8.00 -5.97
C ASP A 126 -1.70 -8.30 -4.45
N LEU A 127 -1.79 -7.25 -3.61
CA LEU A 127 -1.93 -7.37 -2.15
C LEU A 127 -3.22 -8.10 -1.76
N PHE A 128 -4.36 -7.78 -2.39
CA PHE A 128 -5.66 -8.39 -2.10
C PHE A 128 -5.92 -9.66 -2.90
N GLY A 129 -5.27 -9.82 -4.05
CA GLY A 129 -5.38 -11.00 -4.90
C GLY A 129 -4.58 -12.20 -4.40
N ALA A 130 -3.61 -12.01 -3.52
CA ALA A 130 -2.83 -13.10 -2.93
C ALA A 130 -3.67 -14.04 -2.04
N ASP A 131 -4.86 -13.60 -1.56
CA ASP A 131 -5.82 -14.46 -0.88
C ASP A 131 -6.90 -15.09 -1.81
N ALA A 132 -7.01 -14.62 -3.03
CA ALA A 132 -7.56 -15.45 -4.08
C ALA A 132 -6.51 -16.55 -4.32
N GLY A 133 -6.38 -17.47 -3.36
CA GLY A 133 -5.49 -18.60 -3.45
C GLY A 133 -5.64 -19.14 -4.85
N ASP A 134 -4.50 -19.37 -5.47
CA ASP A 134 -4.46 -20.08 -6.74
C ASP A 134 -5.39 -21.27 -6.55
N GLY A 135 -6.64 -21.09 -6.95
CA GLY A 135 -7.64 -22.15 -6.91
C GLY A 135 -7.06 -23.18 -7.84
N GLN A 136 -6.19 -24.03 -7.27
CA GLN A 136 -5.77 -25.21 -7.97
C GLN A 136 -7.09 -25.80 -8.43
N GLU A 137 -7.33 -25.71 -9.74
CA GLU A 137 -8.42 -26.48 -10.32
C GLU A 137 -8.19 -27.88 -9.80
N ASP A 138 -9.04 -28.29 -8.88
CA ASP A 138 -8.95 -29.59 -8.20
C ASP A 138 -9.18 -30.75 -9.18
N GLY A 139 -9.29 -30.44 -10.46
CA GLY A 139 -9.61 -31.39 -11.51
C GLY A 139 -11.06 -31.91 -11.38
N PHE A 140 -11.91 -31.23 -10.60
CA PHE A 140 -13.31 -31.57 -10.41
C PHE A 140 -14.10 -31.34 -11.71
N ASP A 141 -14.39 -32.37 -12.41
CA ASP A 141 -15.25 -32.34 -13.60
C ASP A 141 -16.73 -32.47 -13.18
N VAL A 142 -17.43 -31.34 -13.24
CA VAL A 142 -18.85 -31.24 -12.86
C VAL A 142 -19.71 -32.17 -13.72
N ASP A 143 -19.41 -32.28 -15.00
CA ASP A 143 -20.21 -33.11 -15.94
C ASP A 143 -20.02 -34.62 -15.65
N ASP A 144 -18.83 -35.02 -15.24
CA ASP A 144 -18.51 -36.38 -14.84
C ASP A 144 -19.14 -36.72 -13.48
N GLU A 145 -19.16 -35.78 -12.52
CA GLU A 145 -19.82 -35.98 -11.22
C GLU A 145 -21.34 -36.02 -11.33
N LEU A 146 -21.95 -35.25 -12.23
CA LEU A 146 -23.38 -35.28 -12.46
C LEU A 146 -23.87 -36.62 -13.06
N GLN A 147 -23.00 -37.44 -13.68
CA GLN A 147 -23.31 -38.75 -14.19
C GLN A 147 -23.25 -39.86 -13.11
N LYS A 148 -22.63 -39.56 -11.96
CA LYS A 148 -22.56 -40.50 -10.84
C LYS A 148 -23.90 -40.58 -10.11
N PRO A 149 -24.27 -41.74 -9.56
CA PRO A 149 -25.50 -41.86 -8.80
C PRO A 149 -25.47 -40.94 -7.59
N CYS A 150 -26.51 -40.12 -7.44
CA CYS A 150 -26.63 -39.20 -6.29
C CYS A 150 -26.74 -40.04 -4.99
N LEU A 151 -25.78 -39.82 -4.09
CA LEU A 151 -25.75 -40.50 -2.79
C LEU A 151 -26.69 -39.85 -1.76
N SER A 152 -27.05 -38.58 -1.96
CA SER A 152 -27.93 -37.82 -1.06
C SER A 152 -29.37 -37.80 -1.60
N GLN A 153 -30.34 -38.00 -0.72
CA GLN A 153 -31.76 -37.89 -1.01
C GLN A 153 -32.38 -36.72 -0.25
N ALA A 154 -33.46 -36.17 -0.77
CA ALA A 154 -34.18 -35.11 -0.09
C ALA A 154 -34.62 -35.59 1.32
N GLY A 155 -34.19 -34.85 2.34
CA GLY A 155 -34.42 -35.17 3.73
C GLY A 155 -33.25 -35.85 4.46
N ASP A 156 -32.16 -36.18 3.76
CA ASP A 156 -30.97 -36.73 4.43
C ASP A 156 -30.28 -35.68 5.30
N LEU A 157 -29.95 -36.08 6.52
CA LEU A 157 -29.23 -35.28 7.49
C LEU A 157 -27.83 -35.87 7.71
N TRP A 158 -26.80 -35.08 7.41
CA TRP A 158 -25.41 -35.46 7.56
C TRP A 158 -24.77 -34.72 8.72
N HIS A 159 -24.06 -35.43 9.59
CA HIS A 159 -23.30 -34.85 10.69
C HIS A 159 -21.81 -34.77 10.35
N LEU A 160 -21.27 -33.55 10.38
CA LEU A 160 -19.87 -33.25 10.11
C LEU A 160 -19.22 -32.68 11.40
N GLY A 161 -18.91 -33.58 12.32
CA GLY A 161 -18.45 -33.19 13.67
C GLY A 161 -19.57 -32.46 14.43
N ARG A 162 -19.33 -31.17 14.76
CA ARG A 162 -20.33 -30.33 15.46
C ARG A 162 -21.33 -29.64 14.50
N HIS A 163 -21.17 -29.81 13.22
CA HIS A 163 -22.01 -29.20 12.20
C HIS A 163 -22.96 -30.24 11.62
N ALA A 164 -24.14 -29.80 11.17
CA ALA A 164 -25.11 -30.62 10.47
C ALA A 164 -25.48 -29.96 9.13
N VAL A 165 -25.65 -30.79 8.10
CA VAL A 165 -26.10 -30.38 6.77
C VAL A 165 -27.32 -31.25 6.39
N ILE A 166 -28.36 -30.60 5.91
CA ILE A 166 -29.57 -31.30 5.42
C ILE A 166 -29.73 -31.11 3.91
N CYS A 167 -30.03 -32.18 3.22
CA CYS A 167 -30.44 -32.12 1.83
C CYS A 167 -31.95 -31.81 1.77
N GLY A 168 -32.31 -30.56 1.42
CA GLY A 168 -33.74 -30.17 1.42
C GLY A 168 -33.96 -28.78 0.86
N ASP A 169 -35.21 -28.42 0.67
CA ASP A 169 -35.61 -27.09 0.20
C ASP A 169 -35.49 -26.10 1.34
N SER A 170 -34.59 -25.12 1.17
CA SER A 170 -34.32 -24.05 2.15
C SER A 170 -35.47 -23.04 2.28
N THR A 171 -36.49 -23.09 1.44
CA THR A 171 -37.69 -22.25 1.54
C THR A 171 -38.76 -22.84 2.45
N LEU A 172 -38.62 -24.12 2.83
CA LEU A 172 -39.62 -24.84 3.64
C LEU A 172 -39.23 -24.79 5.14
N PRO A 173 -40.16 -24.36 6.02
CA PRO A 173 -39.92 -24.33 7.46
C PRO A 173 -39.55 -25.69 8.08
N GLU A 174 -40.10 -26.76 7.53
CA GLU A 174 -39.85 -28.14 8.00
C GLU A 174 -38.39 -28.56 7.84
N THR A 175 -37.68 -28.02 6.83
CA THR A 175 -36.24 -28.26 6.62
C THR A 175 -35.44 -27.74 7.78
N TYR A 176 -35.75 -26.52 8.29
CA TYR A 176 -35.04 -25.92 9.42
C TYR A 176 -35.40 -26.61 10.73
N GLN A 177 -36.64 -27.06 10.93
CA GLN A 177 -37.04 -27.79 12.16
C GLN A 177 -36.30 -29.12 12.32
N ARG A 178 -35.82 -29.71 11.23
CA ARG A 178 -35.02 -30.95 11.26
C ARG A 178 -33.53 -30.69 11.45
N LEU A 179 -33.07 -29.50 11.15
CA LEU A 179 -31.66 -29.13 11.26
C LEU A 179 -31.31 -28.59 12.69
N LEU A 180 -32.28 -28.00 13.37
CA LEU A 180 -32.17 -27.41 14.72
C LEU A 180 -32.56 -28.42 15.78
#